data_8eec5a8fe6e3e14c900b2a21959d8ac9
#
_entry.id   8eec5a8fe6e3e14c900b2a21959d8ac9
#
_cell.length_a   1.000
_cell.length_b   1.000
_cell.length_c   1.000
_cell.angle_alpha   90.00
_cell.angle_beta   90.00
_cell.angle_gamma   90.00
#
_symmetry.space_group_name_H-M   'P 1'
#
loop_
_entity.id
_entity.type
_entity.pdbx_description
1 polymer ?
#
loop_
_entity_poly.entity_id
_entity_poly.type
_entity_poly.pdbx_seq_one_letter_code
_entity_poly.pdbx_strand_id
1 'polypeptide(L)'
;MRKVKLAALQFSCTQEAKENIAKADQMAREAAAQGAQVILLPELFERPYFCQERKYGYYHYAKPVMENEAVLHFRELAKELQLVIPVSFYEREGILLFNSVAMIDAGEVLGVYRKTHIPDDHYYQEKFYFTPGNTGFKVWDTRYGKIGVGICWDQWFPETARCMALMGAELLLYPTAIGSEPILDCDSMPHWRRTMQGHAAANIVPVAAANRIGLEEVFPDEENGGQRSSLLFYGSSFITDE
;
A
#
# COMPACT_ATOMS: atom_id res chain seq x y z
N MET A 1 -0.58 26.25 13.42
CA MET A 1 -0.79 25.13 12.48
C MET A 1 0.47 24.25 12.51
N ARG A 2 0.33 22.95 12.79
CA ARG A 2 1.48 22.03 12.82
C ARG A 2 1.86 21.69 11.38
N LYS A 3 3.15 21.78 11.03
CA LYS A 3 3.67 21.37 9.72
C LYS A 3 4.22 19.96 9.84
N VAL A 4 3.77 19.06 8.96
CA VAL A 4 4.28 17.68 8.85
C VAL A 4 4.83 17.48 7.45
N LYS A 5 6.03 16.93 7.34
CA LYS A 5 6.64 16.59 6.06
C LYS A 5 6.40 15.12 5.76
N LEU A 6 5.76 14.86 4.64
CA LEU A 6 5.38 13.52 4.15
C LEU A 6 6.24 13.17 2.93
N ALA A 7 6.64 11.91 2.80
CA ALA A 7 7.23 11.34 1.59
C ALA A 7 6.42 10.13 1.11
N ALA A 8 6.03 10.15 -0.16
CA ALA A 8 5.46 9.01 -0.87
C ALA A 8 6.57 8.37 -1.71
N LEU A 9 6.98 7.15 -1.37
CA LEU A 9 8.05 6.45 -2.05
C LEU A 9 7.52 5.71 -3.29
N GLN A 10 8.35 5.70 -4.35
CA GLN A 10 8.00 5.06 -5.62
C GLN A 10 9.19 4.27 -6.14
N PHE A 11 9.03 2.97 -6.31
CA PHE A 11 10.08 2.10 -6.81
C PHE A 11 9.52 0.84 -7.49
N SER A 12 10.37 0.17 -8.27
CA SER A 12 10.11 -1.13 -8.86
C SER A 12 10.50 -2.25 -7.89
N CYS A 13 9.75 -3.34 -7.89
CA CYS A 13 10.03 -4.51 -7.06
C CYS A 13 10.74 -5.60 -7.86
N THR A 14 11.67 -6.31 -7.19
CA THR A 14 12.32 -7.54 -7.68
C THR A 14 11.68 -8.76 -7.02
N GLN A 15 12.05 -9.96 -7.47
CA GLN A 15 11.57 -11.21 -6.87
C GLN A 15 12.05 -11.40 -5.42
N GLU A 16 13.13 -10.74 -5.04
CA GLU A 16 13.78 -10.91 -3.75
C GLU A 16 13.29 -9.90 -2.72
N ALA A 17 12.53 -10.39 -1.73
CA ALA A 17 11.96 -9.52 -0.68
C ALA A 17 13.03 -8.69 0.05
N LYS A 18 14.19 -9.28 0.33
CA LYS A 18 15.28 -8.58 1.02
C LYS A 18 15.81 -7.38 0.23
N GLU A 19 15.88 -7.50 -1.11
CA GLU A 19 16.29 -6.39 -1.97
C GLU A 19 15.27 -5.26 -1.96
N ASN A 20 13.98 -5.60 -2.00
CA ASN A 20 12.90 -4.62 -1.97
C ASN A 20 12.83 -3.89 -0.62
N ILE A 21 12.97 -4.63 0.49
CA ILE A 21 13.04 -4.05 1.83
C ILE A 21 14.26 -3.11 1.96
N ALA A 22 15.45 -3.54 1.50
CA ALA A 22 16.67 -2.72 1.54
C ALA A 22 16.54 -1.46 0.69
N LYS A 23 15.95 -1.55 -0.50
CA LYS A 23 15.66 -0.39 -1.36
C LYS A 23 14.71 0.59 -0.68
N ALA A 24 13.63 0.09 -0.12
CA ALA A 24 12.65 0.92 0.59
C ALA A 24 13.25 1.57 1.85
N ASP A 25 14.11 0.86 2.59
CA ASP A 25 14.88 1.40 3.74
C ASP A 25 15.77 2.55 3.31
N GLN A 26 16.58 2.36 2.28
CA GLN A 26 17.46 3.42 1.77
C GLN A 26 16.66 4.67 1.41
N MET A 27 15.57 4.53 0.65
CA MET A 27 14.72 5.66 0.26
C MET A 27 14.05 6.32 1.46
N ALA A 28 13.63 5.55 2.45
CA ALA A 28 13.05 6.08 3.68
C ALA A 28 14.07 6.89 4.49
N ARG A 29 15.33 6.42 4.60
CA ARG A 29 16.42 7.16 5.23
C ARG A 29 16.73 8.44 4.49
N GLU A 30 16.78 8.42 3.17
CA GLU A 30 17.00 9.61 2.34
C GLU A 30 15.86 10.64 2.53
N ALA A 31 14.62 10.19 2.59
CA ALA A 31 13.48 11.06 2.87
C ALA A 31 13.53 11.64 4.29
N ALA A 32 13.87 10.82 5.29
CA ALA A 32 14.05 11.26 6.67
C ALA A 32 15.18 12.29 6.81
N ALA A 33 16.30 12.09 6.11
CA ALA A 33 17.41 13.06 6.08
C ALA A 33 16.98 14.41 5.48
N GLN A 34 15.97 14.42 4.61
CA GLN A 34 15.33 15.62 4.09
C GLN A 34 14.25 16.18 5.03
N GLY A 35 14.03 15.55 6.19
CA GLY A 35 13.09 15.98 7.22
C GLY A 35 11.69 15.37 7.09
N ALA A 36 11.49 14.32 6.30
CA ALA A 36 10.22 13.61 6.29
C ALA A 36 9.95 12.95 7.65
N GLN A 37 8.71 13.01 8.08
CA GLN A 37 8.22 12.52 9.37
C GLN A 37 7.24 11.35 9.18
N VAL A 38 6.53 11.33 8.05
CA VAL A 38 5.64 10.26 7.64
C VAL A 38 6.14 9.72 6.30
N ILE A 39 6.32 8.40 6.21
CA ILE A 39 6.79 7.72 5.00
C ILE A 39 5.69 6.79 4.52
N LEU A 40 5.26 6.94 3.27
CA LEU A 40 4.31 6.06 2.63
C LEU A 40 5.01 5.16 1.62
N LEU A 41 4.91 3.85 1.82
CA LEU A 41 5.43 2.80 0.95
C LEU A 41 4.34 2.33 -0.02
N PRO A 42 4.68 1.74 -1.19
CA PRO A 42 3.70 1.10 -2.07
C PRO A 42 3.03 -0.13 -1.44
N GLU A 43 1.88 -0.53 -1.98
CA GLU A 43 1.18 -1.75 -1.60
C GLU A 43 2.00 -2.99 -1.93
N LEU A 44 2.05 -3.97 -0.97
CA LEU A 44 2.69 -5.29 -1.13
C LEU A 44 4.11 -5.22 -1.72
N PHE A 45 4.87 -4.20 -1.35
CA PHE A 45 6.16 -3.86 -1.96
C PHE A 45 7.27 -4.89 -1.73
N GLU A 46 7.06 -5.85 -0.83
CA GLU A 46 8.03 -6.90 -0.55
C GLU A 46 8.35 -7.77 -1.79
N ARG A 47 7.45 -7.79 -2.77
CA ARG A 47 7.55 -8.65 -3.96
C ARG A 47 6.92 -7.97 -5.19
N PRO A 48 7.13 -8.50 -6.40
CA PRO A 48 6.29 -8.17 -7.54
C PRO A 48 4.81 -8.41 -7.20
N TYR A 49 3.93 -7.78 -7.93
CA TYR A 49 2.49 -7.90 -7.72
C TYR A 49 2.00 -9.30 -8.16
N PHE A 50 2.14 -10.26 -7.26
CA PHE A 50 1.83 -11.67 -7.48
C PHE A 50 0.36 -11.96 -7.77
N CYS A 51 -0.54 -11.02 -7.48
CA CYS A 51 -1.98 -11.17 -7.75
C CYS A 51 -2.35 -11.08 -9.23
N GLN A 52 -1.39 -10.89 -10.13
CA GLN A 52 -1.61 -11.02 -11.57
C GLN A 52 -1.97 -12.45 -12.00
N GLU A 53 -1.60 -13.46 -11.21
CA GLU A 53 -1.79 -14.87 -11.50
C GLU A 53 -2.32 -15.62 -10.27
N ARG A 54 -2.77 -16.85 -10.44
CA ARG A 54 -3.23 -17.72 -9.35
C ARG A 54 -2.24 -18.85 -9.13
N LYS A 55 -1.45 -18.73 -8.07
CA LYS A 55 -0.51 -19.78 -7.62
C LYS A 55 -0.68 -20.08 -6.14
N TYR A 56 -0.98 -21.32 -5.82
CA TYR A 56 -1.06 -21.78 -4.41
C TYR A 56 0.27 -21.62 -3.68
N GLY A 57 1.38 -21.73 -4.39
CA GLY A 57 2.71 -21.50 -3.86
C GLY A 57 2.88 -20.15 -3.17
N TYR A 58 2.17 -19.11 -3.59
CA TYR A 58 2.28 -17.77 -2.99
C TYR A 58 1.62 -17.61 -1.62
N TYR A 59 0.80 -18.57 -1.20
CA TYR A 59 0.22 -18.55 0.16
C TYR A 59 1.27 -18.62 1.28
N HIS A 60 2.49 -19.11 1.01
CA HIS A 60 3.58 -19.11 1.98
C HIS A 60 4.17 -17.73 2.26
N TYR A 61 3.90 -16.72 1.41
CA TYR A 61 4.32 -15.35 1.64
C TYR A 61 3.57 -14.70 2.80
N ALA A 62 2.35 -15.16 3.10
CA ALA A 62 1.54 -14.62 4.18
C ALA A 62 2.15 -14.94 5.55
N LYS A 63 2.32 -13.92 6.38
CA LYS A 63 2.91 -14.01 7.72
C LYS A 63 2.03 -13.31 8.76
N PRO A 64 2.01 -13.76 10.01
CA PRO A 64 1.49 -12.94 11.10
C PRO A 64 2.22 -11.58 11.16
N VAL A 65 1.53 -10.54 11.61
CA VAL A 65 2.07 -9.17 11.63
C VAL A 65 3.44 -9.09 12.30
N MET A 66 3.63 -9.80 13.44
CA MET A 66 4.88 -9.78 14.20
C MET A 66 5.91 -10.82 13.74
N GLU A 67 5.68 -11.47 12.61
CA GLU A 67 6.60 -12.41 11.96
C GLU A 67 6.94 -11.97 10.52
N ASN A 68 6.28 -10.92 10.03
CA ASN A 68 6.56 -10.39 8.70
C ASN A 68 7.87 -9.59 8.70
N GLU A 69 8.77 -9.90 7.78
CA GLU A 69 10.13 -9.32 7.72
C GLU A 69 10.11 -7.81 7.49
N ALA A 70 9.24 -7.32 6.61
CA ALA A 70 9.14 -5.87 6.35
C ALA A 70 8.57 -5.12 7.55
N VAL A 71 7.52 -5.65 8.19
CA VAL A 71 6.94 -5.03 9.39
C VAL A 71 7.99 -4.92 10.51
N LEU A 72 8.73 -5.99 10.77
CA LEU A 72 9.79 -5.99 11.79
C LEU A 72 10.92 -5.02 11.43
N HIS A 73 11.37 -5.00 10.17
CA HIS A 73 12.42 -4.11 9.70
C HIS A 73 12.02 -2.64 9.85
N PHE A 74 10.85 -2.27 9.32
CA PHE A 74 10.38 -0.88 9.37
C PHE A 74 9.95 -0.43 10.76
N ARG A 75 9.62 -1.35 11.67
CA ARG A 75 9.44 -1.05 13.08
C ARG A 75 10.74 -0.53 13.71
N GLU A 76 11.86 -1.21 13.47
CA GLU A 76 13.15 -0.77 13.98
C GLU A 76 13.62 0.53 13.31
N LEU A 77 13.44 0.68 11.99
CA LEU A 77 13.73 1.92 11.27
C LEU A 77 12.90 3.11 11.81
N ALA A 78 11.59 2.90 12.00
CA ALA A 78 10.71 3.94 12.53
C ALA A 78 11.11 4.35 13.95
N LYS A 79 11.58 3.41 14.78
CA LYS A 79 12.11 3.68 16.10
C LYS A 79 13.39 4.49 16.04
N GLU A 80 14.34 4.10 15.20
CA GLU A 80 15.63 4.78 15.01
C GLU A 80 15.43 6.24 14.58
N LEU A 81 14.59 6.46 13.56
CA LEU A 81 14.41 7.76 12.91
C LEU A 81 13.18 8.53 13.39
N GLN A 82 12.46 8.01 14.38
CA GLN A 82 11.25 8.62 14.95
C GLN A 82 10.17 8.92 13.90
N LEU A 83 9.93 7.94 12.98
CA LEU A 83 9.02 8.08 11.86
C LEU A 83 7.65 7.43 12.14
N VAL A 84 6.64 7.87 11.38
CA VAL A 84 5.38 7.14 11.18
C VAL A 84 5.43 6.47 9.81
N ILE A 85 5.25 5.14 9.78
CA ILE A 85 5.34 4.34 8.55
C ILE A 85 4.20 3.31 8.52
N PRO A 86 3.18 3.48 7.68
CA PRO A 86 2.25 2.40 7.35
C PRO A 86 2.95 1.40 6.43
N VAL A 87 3.08 0.16 6.87
CA VAL A 87 3.76 -0.93 6.15
C VAL A 87 2.72 -1.88 5.57
N SER A 88 2.63 -1.94 4.24
CA SER A 88 1.76 -2.88 3.54
C SER A 88 2.41 -4.26 3.45
N PHE A 89 1.64 -5.31 3.77
CA PHE A 89 2.13 -6.68 3.80
C PHE A 89 1.02 -7.71 3.57
N TYR A 90 1.39 -8.94 3.22
CA TYR A 90 0.48 -10.07 3.13
C TYR A 90 0.34 -10.73 4.50
N GLU A 91 -0.81 -10.52 5.15
CA GLU A 91 -1.10 -10.97 6.51
C GLU A 91 -1.70 -12.37 6.54
N ARG A 92 -1.25 -13.16 7.52
CA ARG A 92 -1.91 -14.39 7.98
C ARG A 92 -2.45 -14.18 9.39
N GLU A 93 -3.75 -14.36 9.56
CA GLU A 93 -4.42 -14.37 10.87
C GLU A 93 -5.19 -15.68 11.03
N GLY A 94 -4.60 -16.61 11.77
CA GLY A 94 -5.12 -17.98 11.84
C GLY A 94 -5.14 -18.64 10.47
N ILE A 95 -6.35 -18.99 9.99
CA ILE A 95 -6.57 -19.58 8.66
C ILE A 95 -6.91 -18.54 7.59
N LEU A 96 -7.12 -17.28 7.96
CA LEU A 96 -7.50 -16.22 7.05
C LEU A 96 -6.26 -15.47 6.55
N LEU A 97 -6.36 -14.98 5.32
CA LEU A 97 -5.31 -14.25 4.64
C LEU A 97 -5.83 -12.89 4.19
N PHE A 98 -5.05 -11.83 4.42
CA PHE A 98 -5.47 -10.46 4.15
C PHE A 98 -4.37 -9.66 3.46
N ASN A 99 -4.79 -8.68 2.67
CA ASN A 99 -3.95 -7.56 2.25
C ASN A 99 -4.05 -6.50 3.34
N SER A 100 -2.96 -6.20 4.01
CA SER A 100 -2.98 -5.45 5.27
C SER A 100 -1.94 -4.34 5.31
N VAL A 101 -2.20 -3.37 6.19
CA VAL A 101 -1.23 -2.34 6.58
C VAL A 101 -1.04 -2.37 8.08
N ALA A 102 0.19 -2.52 8.53
CA ALA A 102 0.58 -2.28 9.92
C ALA A 102 0.93 -0.79 10.09
N MET A 103 0.21 -0.08 10.95
CA MET A 103 0.54 1.31 11.28
C MET A 103 1.63 1.33 12.34
N ILE A 104 2.79 1.87 11.99
CA ILE A 104 3.95 1.96 12.89
C ILE A 104 4.21 3.42 13.25
N ASP A 105 4.33 3.71 14.54
CA ASP A 105 4.74 5.01 15.08
C ASP A 105 5.97 4.83 15.96
N ALA A 106 7.12 5.29 15.48
CA ALA A 106 8.42 5.24 16.17
C ALA A 106 8.72 3.91 16.89
N GLY A 107 8.41 2.81 16.21
CA GLY A 107 8.70 1.45 16.67
C GLY A 107 7.53 0.77 17.39
N GLU A 108 6.44 1.45 17.64
CA GLU A 108 5.20 0.85 18.12
C GLU A 108 4.28 0.50 16.95
N VAL A 109 3.75 -0.72 16.93
CA VAL A 109 2.69 -1.13 15.99
C VAL A 109 1.36 -0.77 16.61
N LEU A 110 0.75 0.33 16.17
CA LEU A 110 -0.52 0.85 16.71
C LEU A 110 -1.72 -0.03 16.35
N GLY A 111 -1.57 -0.88 15.35
CA GLY A 111 -2.59 -1.80 14.89
C GLY A 111 -2.51 -2.08 13.40
N VAL A 112 -3.48 -2.86 12.91
CA VAL A 112 -3.56 -3.29 11.53
C VAL A 112 -4.88 -2.83 10.90
N TYR A 113 -4.82 -2.35 9.67
CA TYR A 113 -5.96 -2.21 8.77
C TYR A 113 -5.90 -3.29 7.71
N ARG A 114 -7.01 -3.97 7.46
CA ARG A 114 -7.17 -4.98 6.42
C ARG A 114 -8.01 -4.40 5.29
N LYS A 115 -7.51 -4.49 4.06
CA LYS A 115 -8.16 -3.97 2.85
C LYS A 115 -9.61 -4.42 2.77
N THR A 116 -10.53 -3.47 2.73
CA THR A 116 -11.98 -3.73 2.75
C THR A 116 -12.46 -4.19 1.37
N HIS A 117 -12.03 -3.51 0.31
CA HIS A 117 -12.50 -3.74 -1.04
C HIS A 117 -11.43 -4.52 -1.82
N ILE A 118 -11.72 -5.78 -2.11
CA ILE A 118 -10.79 -6.68 -2.80
C ILE A 118 -11.19 -6.79 -4.28
N PRO A 119 -10.33 -6.36 -5.22
CA PRO A 119 -10.60 -6.52 -6.65
C PRO A 119 -10.55 -7.99 -7.06
N ASP A 120 -11.31 -8.31 -8.10
CA ASP A 120 -11.26 -9.60 -8.76
C ASP A 120 -11.56 -9.41 -10.25
N ASP A 121 -10.57 -8.96 -10.96
CA ASP A 121 -10.66 -8.73 -12.39
C ASP A 121 -9.39 -9.27 -13.08
N HIS A 122 -9.36 -9.18 -14.39
CA HIS A 122 -8.23 -9.58 -15.21
C HIS A 122 -6.96 -8.87 -14.73
N TYR A 123 -5.91 -9.64 -14.43
CA TYR A 123 -4.64 -9.18 -13.85
C TYR A 123 -4.69 -8.64 -12.40
N TYR A 124 -5.84 -8.53 -11.78
CA TYR A 124 -6.01 -8.14 -10.37
C TYR A 124 -6.84 -9.21 -9.63
N GLN A 125 -6.29 -10.44 -9.55
CA GLN A 125 -6.98 -11.62 -9.03
C GLN A 125 -6.82 -11.72 -7.50
N GLU A 126 -7.05 -10.62 -6.80
CA GLU A 126 -6.78 -10.53 -5.36
C GLU A 126 -7.71 -11.42 -4.52
N LYS A 127 -8.94 -11.67 -4.96
CA LYS A 127 -9.85 -12.57 -4.22
C LYS A 127 -9.38 -14.02 -4.13
N PHE A 128 -8.43 -14.42 -4.99
CA PHE A 128 -7.79 -15.72 -4.85
C PHE A 128 -6.91 -15.81 -3.61
N TYR A 129 -6.35 -14.67 -3.17
CA TYR A 129 -5.41 -14.61 -2.06
C TYR A 129 -6.00 -14.02 -0.79
N PHE A 130 -6.89 -13.05 -0.88
CA PHE A 130 -7.29 -12.24 0.26
C PHE A 130 -8.76 -12.35 0.60
N THR A 131 -9.01 -12.52 1.89
CA THR A 131 -10.32 -12.32 2.49
C THR A 131 -10.60 -10.81 2.60
N PRO A 132 -11.83 -10.34 2.34
CA PRO A 132 -12.22 -8.96 2.64
C PRO A 132 -11.92 -8.59 4.09
N GLY A 133 -11.41 -7.38 4.29
CA GLY A 133 -11.02 -6.89 5.61
C GLY A 133 -12.17 -6.85 6.60
N ASN A 134 -11.86 -7.20 7.85
CA ASN A 134 -12.81 -7.27 8.96
C ASN A 134 -12.50 -6.28 10.10
N THR A 135 -11.58 -5.33 9.88
CA THR A 135 -11.18 -4.33 10.87
C THR A 135 -12.05 -3.08 10.89
N GLY A 136 -12.86 -2.88 9.84
CA GLY A 136 -13.47 -1.58 9.55
C GLY A 136 -12.41 -0.53 9.17
N PHE A 137 -12.86 0.65 8.75
CA PHE A 137 -11.96 1.77 8.52
C PHE A 137 -11.33 2.24 9.82
N LYS A 138 -10.08 2.71 9.76
CA LYS A 138 -9.32 3.11 10.94
C LYS A 138 -8.63 4.45 10.75
N VAL A 139 -8.58 5.20 11.85
CA VAL A 139 -7.76 6.40 11.99
C VAL A 139 -6.94 6.24 13.27
N TRP A 140 -5.63 6.45 13.16
CA TRP A 140 -4.71 6.34 14.29
C TRP A 140 -4.23 7.70 14.76
N ASP A 141 -4.23 7.90 16.06
CA ASP A 141 -3.56 9.02 16.69
C ASP A 141 -2.04 8.74 16.68
N THR A 142 -1.33 9.44 15.82
CA THR A 142 0.13 9.33 15.73
C THR A 142 0.79 10.60 16.28
N ARG A 143 2.09 10.53 16.55
CA ARG A 143 2.88 11.71 16.97
C ARG A 143 2.80 12.89 16.00
N TYR A 144 2.46 12.63 14.74
CA TYR A 144 2.41 13.65 13.67
C TYR A 144 1.00 14.03 13.24
N GLY A 145 -0.03 13.41 13.80
CA GLY A 145 -1.43 13.71 13.55
C GLY A 145 -2.30 12.48 13.44
N LYS A 146 -3.56 12.71 13.17
CA LYS A 146 -4.55 11.65 12.95
C LYS A 146 -4.47 11.17 11.51
N ILE A 147 -4.08 9.92 11.31
CA ILE A 147 -3.83 9.36 9.97
C ILE A 147 -4.80 8.22 9.69
N GLY A 148 -5.53 8.34 8.58
CA GLY A 148 -6.34 7.26 8.01
C GLY A 148 -5.59 6.56 6.88
N VAL A 149 -5.78 5.24 6.72
CA VAL A 149 -5.17 4.47 5.63
C VAL A 149 -6.24 3.63 4.94
N GLY A 150 -6.36 3.79 3.62
CA GLY A 150 -7.03 2.85 2.72
C GLY A 150 -5.99 2.17 1.84
N ILE A 151 -6.27 0.99 1.30
CA ILE A 151 -5.32 0.26 0.45
C ILE A 151 -5.86 0.19 -0.98
N CYS A 152 -5.11 0.74 -1.94
CA CYS A 152 -5.31 0.61 -3.39
C CYS A 152 -6.78 0.69 -3.82
N TRP A 153 -7.45 -0.46 -4.06
CA TRP A 153 -8.83 -0.53 -4.54
C TRP A 153 -9.86 0.18 -3.64
N ASP A 154 -9.56 0.37 -2.34
CA ASP A 154 -10.36 1.20 -1.44
C ASP A 154 -10.51 2.64 -1.94
N GLN A 155 -9.58 3.09 -2.77
CA GLN A 155 -9.57 4.44 -3.37
C GLN A 155 -10.77 4.72 -4.29
N TRP A 156 -11.39 3.68 -4.84
CA TRP A 156 -12.55 3.83 -5.73
C TRP A 156 -13.87 4.03 -4.98
N PHE A 157 -13.86 3.83 -3.67
CA PHE A 157 -15.02 3.92 -2.80
C PHE A 157 -14.96 5.21 -1.98
N PRO A 158 -15.78 6.23 -2.32
CA PRO A 158 -15.81 7.51 -1.58
C PRO A 158 -16.06 7.35 -0.09
N GLU A 159 -16.75 6.27 0.30
CA GLU A 159 -17.05 5.91 1.68
C GLU A 159 -15.77 5.72 2.49
N THR A 160 -14.72 5.16 1.91
CA THR A 160 -13.43 4.96 2.59
C THR A 160 -12.85 6.29 3.07
N ALA A 161 -12.70 7.25 2.16
CA ALA A 161 -12.17 8.57 2.49
C ALA A 161 -13.12 9.34 3.44
N ARG A 162 -14.43 9.30 3.15
CA ARG A 162 -15.44 10.03 3.94
C ARG A 162 -15.52 9.50 5.37
N CYS A 163 -15.58 8.19 5.58
CA CYS A 163 -15.60 7.61 6.92
C CYS A 163 -14.36 8.00 7.72
N MET A 164 -13.17 7.89 7.13
CA MET A 164 -11.93 8.27 7.83
C MET A 164 -11.88 9.77 8.15
N ALA A 165 -12.35 10.63 7.24
CA ALA A 165 -12.46 12.08 7.49
C ALA A 165 -13.41 12.37 8.65
N LEU A 166 -14.59 11.74 8.68
CA LEU A 166 -15.56 11.87 9.78
C LEU A 166 -15.03 11.31 11.11
N MET A 167 -14.12 10.34 11.09
CA MET A 167 -13.40 9.85 12.26
C MET A 167 -12.29 10.81 12.70
N GLY A 168 -12.09 11.91 11.99
CA GLY A 168 -11.15 12.97 12.33
C GLY A 168 -9.75 12.82 11.73
N ALA A 169 -9.58 12.06 10.63
CA ALA A 169 -8.32 12.00 9.94
C ALA A 169 -7.88 13.40 9.47
N GLU A 170 -6.62 13.73 9.74
CA GLU A 170 -5.93 14.94 9.27
C GLU A 170 -5.08 14.68 8.03
N LEU A 171 -4.90 13.41 7.68
CA LEU A 171 -4.16 12.93 6.51
C LEU A 171 -4.71 11.56 6.10
N LEU A 172 -4.91 11.35 4.80
CA LEU A 172 -5.31 10.07 4.22
C LEU A 172 -4.16 9.50 3.38
N LEU A 173 -3.79 8.26 3.64
CA LEU A 173 -2.70 7.55 2.96
C LEU A 173 -3.24 6.35 2.19
N TYR A 174 -2.72 6.16 0.96
CA TYR A 174 -3.10 5.04 0.10
C TYR A 174 -1.84 4.37 -0.48
N PRO A 175 -1.30 3.31 0.19
CA PRO A 175 -0.38 2.40 -0.48
C PRO A 175 -1.12 1.74 -1.65
N THR A 176 -0.49 1.71 -2.82
CA THR A 176 -1.16 1.37 -4.07
C THR A 176 -0.27 0.50 -4.96
N ALA A 177 -0.90 -0.38 -5.74
CA ALA A 177 -0.31 -1.11 -6.87
C ALA A 177 -1.30 -1.01 -8.03
N ILE A 178 -1.20 0.06 -8.81
CA ILE A 178 -2.08 0.32 -9.97
C ILE A 178 -1.25 0.61 -11.21
N GLY A 179 -1.68 0.06 -12.33
CA GLY A 179 -1.02 0.22 -13.62
C GLY A 179 -2.02 0.19 -14.76
N SER A 180 -1.48 0.16 -15.97
CA SER A 180 -2.25 -0.05 -17.19
C SER A 180 -2.06 -1.49 -17.64
N GLU A 181 -3.17 -2.11 -18.02
CA GLU A 181 -3.17 -3.39 -18.70
C GLU A 181 -2.92 -3.13 -20.20
N PRO A 182 -1.79 -3.59 -20.76
CA PRO A 182 -1.49 -3.29 -22.17
C PRO A 182 -2.55 -3.75 -23.16
N ILE A 183 -3.35 -4.76 -22.76
CA ILE A 183 -4.44 -5.29 -23.60
C ILE A 183 -5.63 -4.32 -23.74
N LEU A 184 -5.81 -3.39 -22.80
CA LEU A 184 -6.98 -2.51 -22.78
C LEU A 184 -6.79 -1.22 -23.59
N ASP A 185 -5.57 -0.91 -24.06
CA ASP A 185 -5.22 0.33 -24.76
C ASP A 185 -5.83 1.58 -24.06
N CYS A 186 -5.72 1.61 -22.73
CA CYS A 186 -6.32 2.63 -21.88
C CYS A 186 -5.31 3.13 -20.85
N ASP A 187 -5.18 4.45 -20.73
CA ASP A 187 -4.42 5.08 -19.65
C ASP A 187 -5.36 5.46 -18.50
N SER A 188 -5.33 4.66 -17.44
CA SER A 188 -6.15 4.88 -16.25
C SER A 188 -5.55 5.91 -15.28
N MET A 189 -4.30 6.34 -15.45
CA MET A 189 -3.61 7.23 -14.51
C MET A 189 -4.33 8.57 -14.30
N PRO A 190 -4.81 9.28 -15.36
CA PRO A 190 -5.53 10.54 -15.16
C PRO A 190 -6.85 10.36 -14.41
N HIS A 191 -7.53 9.23 -14.61
CA HIS A 191 -8.76 8.90 -13.90
C HIS A 191 -8.49 8.65 -12.42
N TRP A 192 -7.51 7.81 -12.12
CA TRP A 192 -7.07 7.53 -10.75
C TRP A 192 -6.70 8.81 -9.99
N ARG A 193 -5.83 9.63 -10.57
CA ARG A 193 -5.37 10.88 -9.95
C ARG A 193 -6.53 11.84 -9.66
N ARG A 194 -7.46 11.98 -10.60
CA ARG A 194 -8.65 12.83 -10.44
C ARG A 194 -9.56 12.36 -9.33
N THR A 195 -9.77 11.05 -9.21
CA THR A 195 -10.56 10.45 -8.12
C THR A 195 -9.94 10.77 -6.76
N MET A 196 -8.63 10.57 -6.62
CA MET A 196 -7.91 10.81 -5.38
C MET A 196 -7.89 12.30 -4.97
N GLN A 197 -7.70 13.19 -5.94
CA GLN A 197 -7.83 14.64 -5.73
C GLN A 197 -9.26 15.02 -5.31
N GLY A 198 -10.26 14.35 -5.88
CA GLY A 198 -11.65 14.51 -5.48
C GLY A 198 -11.90 14.14 -4.01
N HIS A 199 -11.22 13.12 -3.49
CA HIS A 199 -11.30 12.77 -2.06
C HIS A 199 -10.69 13.85 -1.18
N ALA A 200 -9.55 14.43 -1.56
CA ALA A 200 -8.94 15.53 -0.82
C ALA A 200 -9.86 16.73 -0.78
N ALA A 201 -10.33 17.19 -1.93
CA ALA A 201 -11.22 18.34 -2.05
C ALA A 201 -12.57 18.14 -1.33
N ALA A 202 -13.21 16.97 -1.51
CA ALA A 202 -14.54 16.70 -0.92
C ALA A 202 -14.52 16.55 0.61
N ASN A 203 -13.37 16.22 1.19
CA ASN A 203 -13.23 16.00 2.64
C ASN A 203 -12.41 17.09 3.35
N ILE A 204 -11.77 17.98 2.59
CA ILE A 204 -10.84 19.01 3.09
C ILE A 204 -9.75 18.38 3.96
N VAL A 205 -9.16 17.29 3.42
CA VAL A 205 -8.10 16.50 4.07
C VAL A 205 -7.05 16.13 3.03
N PRO A 206 -5.77 16.43 3.27
CA PRO A 206 -4.70 16.02 2.36
C PRO A 206 -4.70 14.51 2.12
N VAL A 207 -4.39 14.13 0.87
CA VAL A 207 -4.30 12.73 0.43
C VAL A 207 -2.92 12.47 -0.16
N ALA A 208 -2.33 11.34 0.18
CA ALA A 208 -1.12 10.85 -0.47
C ALA A 208 -1.31 9.42 -0.96
N ALA A 209 -0.80 9.14 -2.15
CA ALA A 209 -0.74 7.80 -2.72
C ALA A 209 0.69 7.47 -3.13
N ALA A 210 1.17 6.29 -2.73
CA ALA A 210 2.44 5.73 -3.16
C ALA A 210 2.18 4.49 -4.02
N ASN A 211 2.64 4.54 -5.25
CA ASN A 211 2.47 3.47 -6.23
C ASN A 211 3.83 2.87 -6.61
N ARG A 212 3.84 1.60 -7.00
CA ARG A 212 5.01 0.98 -7.63
C ARG A 212 5.17 1.45 -9.06
N ILE A 213 6.35 1.19 -9.68
CA ILE A 213 6.65 1.56 -11.07
C ILE A 213 7.35 0.39 -11.77
N GLY A 214 7.15 0.31 -13.08
CA GLY A 214 7.83 -0.64 -13.95
C GLY A 214 6.90 -1.69 -14.52
N LEU A 215 7.42 -2.41 -15.51
CA LEU A 215 6.72 -3.52 -16.14
C LEU A 215 6.93 -4.77 -15.29
N GLU A 216 5.83 -5.42 -14.92
CA GLU A 216 5.85 -6.72 -14.27
C GLU A 216 5.11 -7.73 -15.16
N GLU A 217 5.81 -8.81 -15.54
CA GLU A 217 5.33 -9.83 -16.44
C GLU A 217 5.18 -11.17 -15.72
N VAL A 218 4.12 -11.89 -16.07
CA VAL A 218 3.88 -13.27 -15.67
C VAL A 218 3.98 -14.15 -16.90
N PHE A 219 4.75 -15.21 -16.79
CA PHE A 219 4.93 -16.19 -17.85
C PHE A 219 4.18 -17.49 -17.56
N PRO A 220 3.65 -18.16 -18.59
CA PRO A 220 2.94 -19.41 -18.43
C PRO A 220 3.80 -20.50 -17.77
N ASP A 221 3.24 -21.15 -16.76
CA ASP A 221 3.80 -22.37 -16.17
C ASP A 221 2.66 -23.33 -15.73
N GLU A 222 3.02 -24.49 -15.18
CA GLU A 222 2.04 -25.51 -14.76
C GLU A 222 1.23 -25.07 -13.56
N GLU A 223 1.82 -24.30 -12.61
CA GLU A 223 1.13 -23.87 -11.39
C GLU A 223 0.09 -22.78 -11.67
N ASN A 224 0.35 -21.89 -12.62
CA ASN A 224 -0.58 -20.81 -12.96
C ASN A 224 -1.59 -21.17 -14.06
N GLY A 225 -1.62 -22.45 -14.48
CA GLY A 225 -2.54 -22.93 -15.51
C GLY A 225 -2.25 -22.35 -16.89
N GLY A 226 -1.01 -22.01 -17.19
CA GLY A 226 -0.60 -21.44 -18.47
C GLY A 226 -0.96 -19.95 -18.63
N GLN A 227 -1.27 -19.25 -17.55
CA GLN A 227 -1.64 -17.83 -17.59
C GLN A 227 -0.44 -16.96 -18.00
N ARG A 228 -0.69 -15.99 -18.86
CA ARG A 228 0.24 -14.92 -19.20
C ARG A 228 -0.40 -13.57 -18.94
N SER A 229 0.30 -12.68 -18.26
CA SER A 229 -0.14 -11.32 -18.01
C SER A 229 1.02 -10.34 -18.01
N SER A 230 0.69 -9.07 -18.14
CA SER A 230 1.66 -7.98 -18.10
C SER A 230 0.96 -6.74 -17.57
N LEU A 231 1.51 -6.13 -16.52
CA LEU A 231 1.06 -4.86 -15.96
C LEU A 231 2.19 -3.85 -16.02
N LEU A 232 1.92 -2.71 -16.63
CA LEU A 232 2.81 -1.55 -16.58
C LEU A 232 2.36 -0.64 -15.44
N PHE A 233 2.97 -0.80 -14.27
CA PHE A 233 2.77 0.11 -13.15
C PHE A 233 3.34 1.48 -13.50
N TYR A 234 2.48 2.50 -13.55
CA TYR A 234 2.85 3.82 -14.07
C TYR A 234 3.46 4.75 -13.02
N GLY A 235 3.64 4.28 -11.77
CA GLY A 235 4.13 5.12 -10.69
C GLY A 235 3.17 6.27 -10.44
N SER A 236 3.59 7.49 -10.78
CA SER A 236 2.79 8.70 -10.62
C SER A 236 2.32 8.94 -9.17
N SER A 237 3.10 8.47 -8.19
CA SER A 237 2.87 8.76 -6.78
C SER A 237 2.75 10.26 -6.54
N PHE A 238 1.88 10.66 -5.63
CA PHE A 238 1.61 12.09 -5.42
C PHE A 238 1.14 12.38 -4.00
N ILE A 239 1.22 13.64 -3.65
CA ILE A 239 0.62 14.24 -2.47
C ILE A 239 -0.24 15.40 -2.97
N THR A 240 -1.47 15.48 -2.53
CA THR A 240 -2.38 16.57 -2.85
C THR A 240 -3.00 17.12 -1.57
N ASP A 241 -3.17 18.42 -1.53
CA ASP A 241 -3.91 19.13 -0.48
C ASP A 241 -5.42 19.22 -0.80
N GLU A 242 -6.16 19.86 0.04
CA GLU A 242 -7.59 20.17 -0.11
C GLU A 242 -7.88 21.06 -1.32
#